data_4dca7fc62cf7d4b82bd77bf5a5057399
#
_entry.id   4dca7fc62cf7d4b82bd77bf5a5057399
#
_cell.length_a   1.000
_cell.length_b   1.000
_cell.length_c   1.000
_cell.angle_alpha   90.00
_cell.angle_beta   90.00
_cell.angle_gamma   90.00
#
_symmetry.space_group_name_H-M   'P 1'
#
loop_
_entity.id
_entity.type
_entity.pdbx_description
1 polymer ?
#
loop_
_entity_poly.entity_id
_entity_poly.type
_entity_poly.pdbx_seq_one_letter_code
_entity_poly.pdbx_strand_id
1 'polypeptide(L)'
;MKKQKICIIGGSLAGLVTAISLSKLDCEIDLITGNSEQNLKSSRTIAISEHNFNFLSKLNISKSLKKEVWPCSIMKLYTEIKNGSFSEIFKLNNENKKEKILYMLENSKIMKLMMLKIKQNKSISVKNHEKVSLISSSGLLSNVKFNNKNSKYNLVIICTGHNSSLIKNIFNDQMIENSYGESAITTILNHSSLKNNTVRQIFLNNEILALLPISDTRTSIVWTVKKDVKKNNDLFLKKKIEFYVK
;
A
#
# COMPACT_ATOMS: atom_id res chain seq x y z
N MET A 1 -23.86 -28.41 -5.98
CA MET A 1 -24.16 -27.03 -6.42
C MET A 1 -22.97 -26.49 -7.23
N LYS A 2 -23.20 -25.71 -8.28
CA LYS A 2 -22.10 -25.09 -9.03
C LYS A 2 -21.47 -23.99 -8.17
N LYS A 3 -20.14 -24.00 -8.02
CA LYS A 3 -19.43 -22.97 -7.26
C LYS A 3 -19.65 -21.59 -7.83
N GLN A 4 -19.71 -20.59 -6.95
CA GLN A 4 -19.77 -19.19 -7.39
C GLN A 4 -18.44 -18.76 -7.99
N LYS A 5 -18.49 -18.04 -9.10
CA LYS A 5 -17.31 -17.55 -9.80
C LYS A 5 -17.14 -16.05 -9.56
N ILE A 6 -15.98 -15.67 -9.03
CA ILE A 6 -15.66 -14.29 -8.68
C ILE A 6 -14.50 -13.80 -9.53
N CYS A 7 -14.65 -12.59 -10.09
CA CYS A 7 -13.58 -11.90 -10.80
C CYS A 7 -13.00 -10.79 -9.92
N ILE A 8 -11.68 -10.79 -9.70
CA ILE A 8 -10.96 -9.70 -9.03
C ILE A 8 -10.04 -9.05 -10.05
N ILE A 9 -10.21 -7.76 -10.28
CA ILE A 9 -9.44 -7.00 -11.27
C ILE A 9 -8.46 -6.08 -10.55
N GLY A 10 -7.17 -6.37 -10.65
CA GLY A 10 -6.08 -5.59 -10.07
C GLY A 10 -5.13 -6.42 -9.23
N GLY A 11 -3.84 -6.41 -9.60
CA GLY A 11 -2.73 -7.10 -8.92
C GLY A 11 -2.05 -6.28 -7.82
N SER A 12 -2.73 -5.28 -7.25
CA SER A 12 -2.25 -4.50 -6.11
C SER A 12 -2.47 -5.25 -4.78
N LEU A 13 -1.94 -4.70 -3.69
CA LEU A 13 -2.11 -5.28 -2.35
C LEU A 13 -3.59 -5.55 -2.02
N ALA A 14 -4.49 -4.62 -2.37
CA ALA A 14 -5.93 -4.78 -2.17
C ALA A 14 -6.48 -6.01 -2.91
N GLY A 15 -6.16 -6.17 -4.20
CA GLY A 15 -6.62 -7.31 -4.98
C GLY A 15 -6.08 -8.65 -4.47
N LEU A 16 -4.79 -8.70 -4.08
CA LEU A 16 -4.18 -9.90 -3.53
C LEU A 16 -4.81 -10.31 -2.20
N VAL A 17 -5.00 -9.35 -1.28
CA VAL A 17 -5.65 -9.61 0.02
C VAL A 17 -7.09 -10.08 -0.18
N THR A 18 -7.84 -9.43 -1.07
CA THR A 18 -9.22 -9.80 -1.40
C THR A 18 -9.29 -11.23 -1.93
N ALA A 19 -8.40 -11.59 -2.88
CA ALA A 19 -8.35 -12.94 -3.44
C ALA A 19 -8.07 -14.01 -2.36
N ILE A 20 -7.07 -13.76 -1.50
CA ILE A 20 -6.74 -14.69 -0.41
C ILE A 20 -7.90 -14.79 0.60
N SER A 21 -8.57 -13.68 0.91
CA SER A 21 -9.67 -13.66 1.87
C SER A 21 -10.87 -14.46 1.35
N LEU A 22 -11.28 -14.22 0.11
CA LEU A 22 -12.42 -14.88 -0.51
C LEU A 22 -12.15 -16.35 -0.85
N SER A 23 -10.89 -16.72 -1.03
CA SER A 23 -10.52 -18.13 -1.29
C SER A 23 -10.81 -19.08 -0.11
N LYS A 24 -11.16 -18.55 1.05
CA LYS A 24 -11.65 -19.33 2.19
C LYS A 24 -13.13 -19.71 2.09
N LEU A 25 -13.85 -19.09 1.16
CA LEU A 25 -15.22 -19.43 0.81
C LEU A 25 -15.23 -20.48 -0.30
N ASP A 26 -16.35 -21.18 -0.45
CA ASP A 26 -16.51 -22.16 -1.53
C ASP A 26 -16.83 -21.50 -2.87
N CYS A 27 -15.80 -20.84 -3.44
CA CYS A 27 -15.88 -20.12 -4.71
C CYS A 27 -14.63 -20.33 -5.58
N GLU A 28 -14.77 -20.06 -6.88
CA GLU A 28 -13.68 -19.98 -7.83
C GLU A 28 -13.32 -18.52 -8.09
N ILE A 29 -12.04 -18.18 -8.08
CA ILE A 29 -11.57 -16.81 -8.21
C ILE A 29 -10.67 -16.68 -9.42
N ASP A 30 -11.04 -15.83 -10.37
CA ASP A 30 -10.13 -15.34 -11.40
C ASP A 30 -9.54 -13.99 -10.94
N LEU A 31 -8.24 -13.94 -10.68
CA LEU A 31 -7.50 -12.73 -10.37
C LEU A 31 -6.83 -12.20 -11.63
N ILE A 32 -7.35 -11.12 -12.19
CA ILE A 32 -6.81 -10.49 -13.40
C ILE A 32 -5.81 -9.43 -12.99
N THR A 33 -4.54 -9.63 -13.35
CA THR A 33 -3.47 -8.68 -13.07
C THR A 33 -2.96 -8.08 -14.37
N GLY A 34 -2.75 -6.75 -14.37
CA GLY A 34 -1.96 -6.09 -15.40
C GLY A 34 -0.45 -6.37 -15.19
N ASN A 35 0.39 -5.43 -15.59
CA ASN A 35 1.83 -5.54 -15.33
C ASN A 35 2.13 -5.34 -13.83
N SER A 36 2.18 -6.45 -13.08
CA SER A 36 2.44 -6.46 -11.63
C SER A 36 3.92 -6.33 -11.26
N GLU A 37 4.85 -6.44 -12.23
CA GLU A 37 6.30 -6.39 -11.96
C GLU A 37 6.76 -5.04 -11.38
N GLN A 38 6.14 -3.94 -11.80
CA GLN A 38 6.45 -2.60 -11.25
C GLN A 38 6.14 -2.52 -9.75
N ASN A 39 5.08 -3.15 -9.29
CA ASN A 39 4.72 -3.20 -7.87
C ASN A 39 5.71 -4.00 -7.03
N LEU A 40 6.32 -5.03 -7.61
CA LEU A 40 7.33 -5.86 -6.96
C LEU A 40 8.70 -5.17 -6.84
N LYS A 41 8.96 -4.14 -7.64
CA LYS A 41 10.20 -3.34 -7.60
C LYS A 41 10.04 -2.05 -6.77
N SER A 42 8.87 -1.81 -6.20
CA SER A 42 8.59 -0.60 -5.43
C SER A 42 9.40 -0.55 -4.13
N SER A 43 10.13 0.54 -3.91
CA SER A 43 10.82 0.85 -2.65
C SER A 43 9.88 1.48 -1.58
N ARG A 44 8.58 1.61 -1.89
CA ARG A 44 7.61 2.18 -0.96
C ARG A 44 7.52 1.36 0.31
N THR A 45 7.43 2.06 1.42
CA THR A 45 7.14 1.48 2.73
C THR A 45 5.67 1.66 3.04
N ILE A 46 5.08 0.67 3.70
CA ILE A 46 3.71 0.73 4.21
C ILE A 46 3.72 0.58 5.72
N ALA A 47 2.77 1.24 6.36
CA ALA A 47 2.48 1.12 7.78
C ALA A 47 1.22 0.25 7.96
N ILE A 48 1.31 -0.79 8.76
CA ILE A 48 0.19 -1.68 9.07
C ILE A 48 -0.14 -1.50 10.55
N SER A 49 -1.39 -1.16 10.88
CA SER A 49 -1.86 -1.13 12.26
C SER A 49 -1.88 -2.54 12.88
N GLU A 50 -1.85 -2.62 14.22
CA GLU A 50 -1.99 -3.88 14.94
C GLU A 50 -3.25 -4.66 14.50
N HIS A 51 -4.37 -3.95 14.32
CA HIS A 51 -5.62 -4.56 13.86
C HIS A 51 -5.47 -5.22 12.47
N ASN A 52 -4.89 -4.50 11.51
CA ASN A 52 -4.66 -5.04 10.16
C ASN A 52 -3.62 -6.16 10.16
N PHE A 53 -2.60 -6.08 11.03
CA PHE A 53 -1.63 -7.15 11.20
C PHE A 53 -2.31 -8.44 11.72
N ASN A 54 -3.21 -8.30 12.68
CA ASN A 54 -4.00 -9.41 13.21
C ASN A 54 -4.96 -9.98 12.16
N PHE A 55 -5.56 -9.14 11.31
CA PHE A 55 -6.36 -9.60 10.17
C PHE A 55 -5.51 -10.44 9.18
N LEU A 56 -4.32 -9.96 8.81
CA LEU A 56 -3.40 -10.72 7.96
C LEU A 56 -2.95 -12.04 8.61
N SER A 57 -2.89 -12.07 9.94
CA SER A 57 -2.61 -13.29 10.69
C SER A 57 -3.70 -14.33 10.51
N LYS A 58 -4.97 -13.93 10.53
CA LYS A 58 -6.11 -14.82 10.25
C LYS A 58 -6.10 -15.37 8.82
N LEU A 59 -5.41 -14.72 7.91
CA LEU A 59 -5.19 -15.20 6.53
C LEU A 59 -4.00 -16.18 6.42
N ASN A 60 -3.38 -16.57 7.54
CA ASN A 60 -2.19 -17.42 7.59
C ASN A 60 -0.96 -16.84 6.85
N ILE A 61 -0.83 -15.51 6.84
CA ILE A 61 0.31 -14.79 6.25
C ILE A 61 1.31 -14.37 7.34
N SER A 62 0.87 -14.30 8.60
CA SER A 62 1.63 -13.68 9.69
C SER A 62 2.97 -14.33 10.00
N LYS A 63 3.08 -15.67 9.92
CA LYS A 63 4.35 -16.35 10.26
C LYS A 63 5.51 -15.86 9.38
N SER A 64 5.27 -15.73 8.09
CA SER A 64 6.25 -15.17 7.15
C SER A 64 6.37 -13.66 7.28
N LEU A 65 5.25 -12.98 7.55
CA LEU A 65 5.21 -11.51 7.67
C LEU A 65 5.96 -11.02 8.92
N LYS A 66 5.90 -11.72 10.07
CA LYS A 66 6.60 -11.36 11.31
C LYS A 66 8.11 -11.16 11.14
N LYS A 67 8.72 -11.86 10.21
CA LYS A 67 10.16 -11.74 9.92
C LYS A 67 10.50 -10.51 9.07
N GLU A 68 9.51 -9.93 8.40
CA GLU A 68 9.69 -8.85 7.42
C GLU A 68 9.24 -7.49 7.94
N VAL A 69 8.48 -7.46 9.05
CA VAL A 69 7.96 -6.22 9.63
C VAL A 69 8.88 -5.64 10.68
N TRP A 70 8.93 -4.30 10.75
CA TRP A 70 9.61 -3.57 11.80
C TRP A 70 8.57 -2.98 12.77
N PRO A 71 8.55 -3.40 14.04
CA PRO A 71 7.55 -2.98 15.00
C PRO A 71 7.85 -1.59 15.55
N CYS A 72 6.87 -0.69 15.52
CA CYS A 72 6.94 0.63 16.10
C CYS A 72 5.98 0.74 17.29
N SER A 73 6.50 1.18 18.43
CA SER A 73 5.78 1.30 19.69
C SER A 73 5.38 2.73 20.04
N ILE A 74 5.95 3.71 19.34
CA ILE A 74 5.78 5.13 19.61
C ILE A 74 5.49 5.84 18.29
N MET A 75 4.54 6.77 18.32
CA MET A 75 4.30 7.74 17.25
C MET A 75 4.38 9.13 17.84
N LYS A 76 5.13 10.01 17.20
CA LYS A 76 5.29 11.40 17.61
C LYS A 76 5.01 12.34 16.46
N LEU A 77 4.27 13.40 16.75
CA LEU A 77 4.01 14.49 15.83
C LEU A 77 4.70 15.75 16.31
N TYR A 78 5.33 16.45 15.40
CA TYR A 78 6.07 17.67 15.65
C TYR A 78 5.59 18.79 14.75
N THR A 79 5.72 20.03 15.20
CA THR A 79 5.59 21.23 14.37
C THR A 79 6.88 22.04 14.43
N GLU A 80 7.23 22.68 13.33
CA GLU A 80 8.34 23.63 13.27
C GLU A 80 7.95 24.92 13.98
N ILE A 81 8.79 25.41 14.90
CA ILE A 81 8.59 26.67 15.60
C ILE A 81 9.33 27.78 14.87
N LYS A 82 10.66 27.65 14.74
CA LYS A 82 11.56 28.59 14.03
C LYS A 82 12.82 27.84 13.60
N ASN A 83 13.30 28.14 12.38
CA ASN A 83 14.66 27.79 11.90
C ASN A 83 15.14 26.37 12.25
N GLY A 84 14.31 25.37 12.03
CA GLY A 84 14.68 23.97 12.27
C GLY A 84 14.54 23.51 13.73
N SER A 85 13.97 24.33 14.62
CA SER A 85 13.55 23.91 15.96
C SER A 85 12.15 23.33 15.92
N PHE A 86 11.94 22.19 16.61
CA PHE A 86 10.68 21.45 16.58
C PHE A 86 10.07 21.34 17.98
N SER A 87 8.74 21.47 18.06
CA SER A 87 7.96 21.16 19.26
C SER A 87 7.16 19.88 19.06
N GLU A 88 7.20 19.00 20.03
CA GLU A 88 6.33 17.83 20.08
C GLU A 88 4.90 18.29 20.41
N ILE A 89 3.96 18.07 19.48
CA ILE A 89 2.55 18.45 19.66
C ILE A 89 1.66 17.28 20.03
N PHE A 90 2.13 16.06 19.77
CA PHE A 90 1.38 14.84 20.08
C PHE A 90 2.33 13.66 20.23
N LYS A 91 2.05 12.79 21.20
CA LYS A 91 2.73 11.52 21.40
C LYS A 91 1.70 10.44 21.67
N LEU A 92 1.73 9.40 20.85
CA LEU A 92 1.02 8.18 21.09
C LEU A 92 2.03 7.11 21.54
N ASN A 93 1.75 6.52 22.69
CA ASN A 93 2.51 5.41 23.23
C ASN A 93 1.52 4.33 23.64
N ASN A 94 1.74 3.09 23.23
CA ASN A 94 0.90 2.01 23.69
C ASN A 94 1.29 1.63 25.12
N GLU A 95 0.39 1.80 26.08
CA GLU A 95 0.59 1.42 27.49
C GLU A 95 0.80 -0.08 27.64
N ASN A 96 0.13 -0.85 26.79
CA ASN A 96 0.36 -2.28 26.69
C ASN A 96 1.63 -2.58 25.90
N LYS A 97 2.74 -2.84 26.60
CA LYS A 97 4.06 -3.12 26.00
C LYS A 97 4.08 -4.29 25.01
N LYS A 98 3.07 -5.17 25.04
CA LYS A 98 2.94 -6.32 24.14
C LYS A 98 2.41 -5.94 22.77
N GLU A 99 1.63 -4.86 22.66
CA GLU A 99 1.03 -4.40 21.42
C GLU A 99 1.88 -3.32 20.77
N LYS A 100 1.85 -3.27 19.45
CA LYS A 100 2.55 -2.26 18.66
C LYS A 100 1.53 -1.28 18.06
N ILE A 101 1.95 -0.04 17.88
CA ILE A 101 1.10 0.95 17.21
C ILE A 101 1.03 0.65 15.72
N LEU A 102 2.21 0.40 15.13
CA LEU A 102 2.38 0.15 13.71
C LEU A 102 3.45 -0.91 13.46
N TYR A 103 3.27 -1.63 12.38
CA TYR A 103 4.29 -2.47 11.77
C TYR A 103 4.68 -1.87 10.43
N MET A 104 5.95 -1.53 10.29
CA MET A 104 6.50 -0.98 9.06
C MET A 104 7.10 -2.07 8.20
N LEU A 105 6.88 -2.05 6.90
CA LEU A 105 7.52 -2.98 5.98
C LEU A 105 7.58 -2.43 4.56
N GLU A 106 8.46 -2.99 3.76
CA GLU A 106 8.57 -2.68 2.34
C GLU A 106 7.41 -3.33 1.56
N ASN A 107 6.73 -2.54 0.73
CA ASN A 107 5.58 -3.01 -0.07
C ASN A 107 5.94 -4.22 -0.95
N SER A 108 7.14 -4.23 -1.52
CA SER A 108 7.65 -5.34 -2.34
C SER A 108 7.68 -6.67 -1.58
N LYS A 109 7.99 -6.65 -0.29
CA LYS A 109 8.07 -7.86 0.55
C LYS A 109 6.69 -8.47 0.79
N ILE A 110 5.71 -7.65 1.22
CA ILE A 110 4.35 -8.15 1.44
C ILE A 110 3.70 -8.63 0.14
N MET A 111 3.94 -7.93 -0.98
CA MET A 111 3.45 -8.33 -2.30
C MET A 111 3.99 -9.71 -2.70
N LYS A 112 5.30 -9.95 -2.51
CA LYS A 112 5.92 -11.25 -2.78
C LYS A 112 5.32 -12.37 -1.94
N LEU A 113 5.13 -12.13 -0.63
CA LEU A 113 4.51 -13.11 0.27
C LEU A 113 3.08 -13.47 -0.14
N MET A 114 2.28 -12.45 -0.51
CA MET A 114 0.91 -12.68 -0.96
C MET A 114 0.85 -13.42 -2.30
N MET A 115 1.71 -13.06 -3.25
CA MET A 115 1.78 -13.79 -4.54
C MET A 115 2.19 -15.26 -4.36
N LEU A 116 3.12 -15.56 -3.45
CA LEU A 116 3.46 -16.94 -3.10
C LEU A 116 2.25 -17.68 -2.52
N LYS A 117 1.49 -17.04 -1.62
CA LYS A 117 0.28 -17.62 -1.05
C LYS A 117 -0.79 -17.90 -2.10
N ILE A 118 -0.99 -16.98 -3.04
CA ILE A 118 -1.93 -17.11 -4.15
C ILE A 118 -1.55 -18.27 -5.07
N LYS A 119 -0.27 -18.39 -5.45
CA LYS A 119 0.22 -19.49 -6.29
C LYS A 119 0.00 -20.88 -5.70
N GLN A 120 -0.05 -20.98 -4.36
CA GLN A 120 -0.31 -22.23 -3.64
C GLN A 120 -1.80 -22.55 -3.51
N ASN A 121 -2.69 -21.63 -3.86
CA ASN A 121 -4.14 -21.75 -3.65
C ASN A 121 -4.83 -22.21 -4.94
N LYS A 122 -5.38 -23.43 -4.92
CA LYS A 122 -6.07 -24.03 -6.08
C LYS A 122 -7.39 -23.34 -6.46
N SER A 123 -8.00 -22.57 -5.56
CA SER A 123 -9.24 -21.82 -5.83
C SER A 123 -9.00 -20.50 -6.57
N ILE A 124 -7.73 -20.07 -6.74
CA ILE A 124 -7.37 -18.81 -7.37
C ILE A 124 -6.63 -19.08 -8.68
N SER A 125 -7.23 -18.66 -9.79
CA SER A 125 -6.60 -18.66 -11.10
C SER A 125 -6.08 -17.26 -11.43
N VAL A 126 -4.75 -17.10 -11.56
CA VAL A 126 -4.14 -15.81 -11.89
C VAL A 126 -4.05 -15.64 -13.40
N LYS A 127 -4.61 -14.54 -13.91
CA LYS A 127 -4.54 -14.11 -15.31
C LYS A 127 -3.57 -12.93 -15.41
N ASN A 128 -2.29 -13.23 -15.66
CA ASN A 128 -1.24 -12.23 -15.74
C ASN A 128 -1.26 -11.47 -17.07
N HIS A 129 -0.85 -10.21 -17.02
CA HIS A 129 -0.71 -9.32 -18.19
C HIS A 129 -2.00 -9.11 -19.00
N GLU A 130 -3.15 -9.39 -18.39
CA GLU A 130 -4.44 -9.22 -19.06
C GLU A 130 -5.04 -7.86 -18.76
N LYS A 131 -5.62 -7.23 -19.78
CA LYS A 131 -6.30 -5.94 -19.67
C LYS A 131 -7.80 -6.14 -19.83
N VAL A 132 -8.54 -5.76 -18.81
CA VAL A 132 -10.01 -5.73 -18.90
C VAL A 132 -10.42 -4.51 -19.72
N SER A 133 -11.22 -4.75 -20.78
CA SER A 133 -11.69 -3.71 -21.67
C SER A 133 -13.14 -3.29 -21.39
N LEU A 134 -13.98 -4.21 -20.90
CA LEU A 134 -15.40 -3.95 -20.65
C LEU A 134 -15.91 -4.79 -19.48
N ILE A 135 -16.77 -4.18 -18.69
CA ILE A 135 -17.64 -4.86 -17.72
C ILE A 135 -19.06 -4.46 -18.04
N SER A 136 -19.95 -5.44 -18.19
CA SER A 136 -21.36 -5.21 -18.49
C SER A 136 -22.26 -6.16 -17.70
N SER A 137 -23.50 -5.74 -17.44
CA SER A 137 -24.50 -6.62 -16.84
C SER A 137 -24.96 -7.71 -17.83
N SER A 138 -25.23 -8.90 -17.34
CA SER A 138 -25.76 -10.03 -18.09
C SER A 138 -26.79 -10.78 -17.24
N GLY A 139 -27.92 -10.17 -16.97
CA GLY A 139 -28.93 -10.67 -16.02
C GLY A 139 -28.36 -10.67 -14.58
N LEU A 140 -28.39 -11.83 -13.92
CA LEU A 140 -27.84 -12.00 -12.56
C LEU A 140 -26.30 -12.10 -12.53
N LEU A 141 -25.65 -12.09 -13.68
CA LEU A 141 -24.21 -12.22 -13.81
C LEU A 141 -23.60 -10.94 -14.38
N SER A 142 -22.32 -10.73 -14.09
CA SER A 142 -21.50 -9.70 -14.74
C SER A 142 -20.65 -10.32 -15.83
N ASN A 143 -20.65 -9.74 -17.01
CA ASN A 143 -19.82 -10.15 -18.14
C ASN A 143 -18.54 -9.30 -18.14
N VAL A 144 -17.38 -9.93 -18.11
CA VAL A 144 -16.07 -9.27 -18.14
C VAL A 144 -15.34 -9.66 -19.42
N LYS A 145 -15.01 -8.66 -20.24
CA LYS A 145 -14.22 -8.85 -21.46
C LYS A 145 -12.75 -8.52 -21.21
N PHE A 146 -11.89 -9.50 -21.44
CA PHE A 146 -10.43 -9.37 -21.39
C PHE A 146 -9.80 -10.21 -22.49
N ASN A 147 -8.74 -9.71 -23.13
CA ASN A 147 -8.03 -10.39 -24.25
C ASN A 147 -8.97 -11.02 -25.29
N ASN A 148 -9.99 -10.28 -25.73
CA ASN A 148 -11.03 -10.74 -26.66
C ASN A 148 -11.86 -11.95 -26.21
N LYS A 149 -11.77 -12.35 -24.94
CA LYS A 149 -12.60 -13.39 -24.32
C LYS A 149 -13.66 -12.74 -23.42
N ASN A 150 -14.87 -13.29 -23.44
CA ASN A 150 -15.93 -12.93 -22.53
C ASN A 150 -16.09 -14.02 -21.46
N SER A 151 -16.11 -13.62 -20.20
CA SER A 151 -16.34 -14.53 -19.08
C SER A 151 -17.42 -13.98 -18.15
N LYS A 152 -18.30 -14.84 -17.65
CA LYS A 152 -19.40 -14.49 -16.76
C LYS A 152 -19.05 -14.80 -15.32
N TYR A 153 -19.38 -13.88 -14.41
CA TYR A 153 -19.08 -13.97 -12.98
C TYR A 153 -20.29 -13.61 -12.14
N ASN A 154 -20.40 -14.23 -10.97
CA ASN A 154 -21.42 -13.89 -9.97
C ASN A 154 -21.10 -12.56 -9.27
N LEU A 155 -19.80 -12.24 -9.13
CA LEU A 155 -19.32 -11.02 -8.51
C LEU A 155 -18.06 -10.52 -9.22
N VAL A 156 -17.97 -9.22 -9.45
CA VAL A 156 -16.77 -8.53 -9.96
C VAL A 156 -16.30 -7.51 -8.93
N ILE A 157 -15.04 -7.60 -8.53
CA ILE A 157 -14.40 -6.68 -7.57
C ILE A 157 -13.27 -5.94 -8.27
N ILE A 158 -13.32 -4.61 -8.26
CA ILE A 158 -12.35 -3.76 -8.95
C ILE A 158 -11.35 -3.21 -7.93
N CYS A 159 -10.07 -3.60 -8.07
CA CYS A 159 -8.94 -3.24 -7.20
C CYS A 159 -7.81 -2.55 -7.98
N THR A 160 -8.13 -1.82 -9.05
CA THR A 160 -7.14 -1.25 -9.98
C THR A 160 -6.59 0.11 -9.55
N GLY A 161 -7.17 0.73 -8.52
CA GLY A 161 -6.83 2.09 -8.09
C GLY A 161 -7.49 3.19 -8.94
N HIS A 162 -7.44 4.44 -8.47
CA HIS A 162 -8.19 5.57 -9.04
C HIS A 162 -7.73 5.97 -10.46
N ASN A 163 -6.46 5.81 -10.80
CA ASN A 163 -5.91 6.18 -12.11
C ASN A 163 -6.18 5.14 -13.21
N SER A 164 -6.97 4.12 -12.93
CA SER A 164 -7.30 3.07 -13.89
C SER A 164 -8.21 3.60 -14.99
N SER A 165 -7.86 3.33 -16.24
CA SER A 165 -8.77 3.62 -17.38
C SER A 165 -10.11 2.91 -17.26
N LEU A 166 -10.14 1.72 -16.63
CA LEU A 166 -11.35 0.97 -16.38
C LEU A 166 -12.29 1.73 -15.43
N ILE A 167 -11.76 2.27 -14.32
CA ILE A 167 -12.52 3.09 -13.37
C ILE A 167 -13.05 4.33 -14.06
N LYS A 168 -12.20 5.03 -14.83
CA LYS A 168 -12.62 6.22 -15.59
C LYS A 168 -13.76 5.90 -16.57
N ASN A 169 -13.67 4.79 -17.28
CA ASN A 169 -14.72 4.39 -18.23
C ASN A 169 -16.05 4.01 -17.55
N ILE A 170 -16.02 3.43 -16.35
CA ILE A 170 -17.25 3.02 -15.64
C ILE A 170 -17.92 4.22 -14.95
N PHE A 171 -17.11 5.14 -14.40
CA PHE A 171 -17.60 6.23 -13.53
C PHE A 171 -17.32 7.62 -14.09
N ASN A 172 -17.11 7.76 -15.40
CA ASN A 172 -16.61 8.99 -16.06
C ASN A 172 -17.30 10.27 -15.55
N ASP A 173 -18.63 10.25 -15.49
CA ASP A 173 -19.44 11.43 -15.12
C ASP A 173 -19.76 11.50 -13.61
N GLN A 174 -19.29 10.54 -12.82
CA GLN A 174 -19.57 10.42 -11.38
C GLN A 174 -18.34 10.63 -10.50
N MET A 175 -17.17 10.84 -11.10
CA MET A 175 -15.92 11.03 -10.35
C MET A 175 -15.65 12.51 -10.10
N ILE A 176 -15.59 12.88 -8.82
CA ILE A 176 -15.10 14.19 -8.40
C ILE A 176 -13.61 14.05 -8.11
N GLU A 177 -12.76 14.66 -8.95
CA GLU A 177 -11.31 14.68 -8.75
C GLU A 177 -10.87 16.06 -8.25
N ASN A 178 -10.19 16.10 -7.10
CA ASN A 178 -9.61 17.33 -6.56
C ASN A 178 -8.11 17.14 -6.34
N SER A 179 -7.31 18.11 -6.77
CA SER A 179 -5.86 18.08 -6.60
C SER A 179 -5.45 19.01 -5.48
N TYR A 180 -4.70 18.50 -4.48
CA TYR A 180 -4.10 19.33 -3.44
C TYR A 180 -2.90 20.15 -3.93
N GLY A 181 -2.47 19.98 -5.19
CA GLY A 181 -1.29 20.67 -5.72
C GLY A 181 0.03 20.20 -5.11
N GLU A 182 0.03 19.02 -4.50
CA GLU A 182 1.17 18.44 -3.78
C GLU A 182 1.71 17.18 -4.47
N SER A 183 2.94 16.81 -4.11
CA SER A 183 3.60 15.59 -4.54
C SER A 183 4.31 14.96 -3.34
N ALA A 184 4.30 13.63 -3.25
CA ALA A 184 5.07 12.89 -2.25
C ALA A 184 6.37 12.37 -2.86
N ILE A 185 7.49 12.67 -2.20
CA ILE A 185 8.82 12.13 -2.47
C ILE A 185 9.09 11.03 -1.46
N THR A 186 9.54 9.86 -1.93
CA THR A 186 9.86 8.74 -1.05
C THR A 186 11.29 8.29 -1.27
N THR A 187 12.03 8.09 -0.18
CA THR A 187 13.41 7.57 -0.21
C THR A 187 13.70 6.77 1.05
N ILE A 188 14.85 6.10 1.07
CA ILE A 188 15.33 5.38 2.25
C ILE A 188 16.64 6.03 2.71
N LEU A 189 16.67 6.42 3.96
CA LEU A 189 17.86 6.90 4.65
C LEU A 189 18.54 5.72 5.34
N ASN A 190 19.84 5.53 5.07
CA ASN A 190 20.71 4.65 5.84
C ASN A 190 21.44 5.47 6.91
N HIS A 191 21.52 4.97 8.12
CA HIS A 191 22.14 5.63 9.26
C HIS A 191 22.84 4.62 10.18
N SER A 192 23.64 5.11 11.15
CA SER A 192 24.22 4.26 12.20
C SER A 192 23.11 3.58 13.00
N SER A 193 23.44 2.44 13.60
CA SER A 193 22.49 1.67 14.42
C SER A 193 21.98 2.47 15.60
N LEU A 194 20.67 2.53 15.75
CA LEU A 194 19.98 3.17 16.87
C LEU A 194 18.67 2.44 17.21
N LYS A 195 18.12 2.70 18.39
CA LYS A 195 16.80 2.19 18.79
C LYS A 195 15.71 2.88 17.97
N ASN A 196 15.43 2.35 16.78
CA ASN A 196 14.57 2.94 15.77
C ASN A 196 13.13 2.38 15.84
N ASN A 197 12.40 2.66 16.92
CA ASN A 197 11.03 2.15 17.15
C ASN A 197 9.96 3.25 17.19
N THR A 198 10.30 4.47 16.78
CA THR A 198 9.44 5.65 16.84
C THR A 198 9.15 6.17 15.45
N VAL A 199 7.88 6.16 15.04
CA VAL A 199 7.41 6.89 13.86
C VAL A 199 7.35 8.37 14.19
N ARG A 200 7.91 9.22 13.34
CA ARG A 200 7.88 10.67 13.49
C ARG A 200 7.24 11.31 12.28
N GLN A 201 6.40 12.30 12.51
CA GLN A 201 5.84 13.15 11.47
C GLN A 201 6.05 14.60 11.87
N ILE A 202 6.62 15.38 10.99
CA ILE A 202 6.99 16.78 11.21
C ILE A 202 6.17 17.62 10.24
N PHE A 203 5.37 18.52 10.79
CA PHE A 203 4.62 19.52 10.04
C PHE A 203 5.49 20.77 9.89
N LEU A 204 5.89 21.02 8.66
CA LEU A 204 6.65 22.19 8.23
C LEU A 204 5.71 23.19 7.58
N ASN A 205 6.22 24.39 7.27
CA ASN A 205 5.42 25.37 6.54
C ASN A 205 5.08 24.85 5.13
N ASN A 206 3.84 24.41 4.92
CA ASN A 206 3.32 23.82 3.68
C ASN A 206 3.99 22.50 3.22
N GLU A 207 4.66 21.79 4.10
CA GLU A 207 5.27 20.50 3.82
C GLU A 207 5.06 19.54 4.99
N ILE A 208 5.06 18.24 4.72
CA ILE A 208 4.97 17.21 5.77
C ILE A 208 6.09 16.20 5.54
N LEU A 209 6.94 16.03 6.55
CA LEU A 209 8.02 15.05 6.54
C LEU A 209 7.73 13.92 7.51
N ALA A 210 7.59 12.69 7.00
CA ALA A 210 7.42 11.50 7.81
C ALA A 210 8.69 10.65 7.80
N LEU A 211 9.13 10.24 9.00
CA LEU A 211 10.25 9.35 9.23
C LEU A 211 9.71 8.02 9.76
N LEU A 212 9.83 6.99 8.94
CA LEU A 212 9.20 5.69 9.13
C LEU A 212 10.29 4.62 9.31
N PRO A 213 10.57 4.15 10.52
CA PRO A 213 11.57 3.12 10.78
C PRO A 213 11.30 1.83 10.05
N ILE A 214 12.30 1.26 9.37
CA ILE A 214 12.20 -0.05 8.72
C ILE A 214 13.28 -1.04 9.18
N SER A 215 14.27 -0.55 9.91
CA SER A 215 15.24 -1.34 10.70
C SER A 215 15.93 -0.43 11.70
N ASP A 216 16.87 -0.95 12.46
CA ASP A 216 17.75 -0.20 13.36
C ASP A 216 18.74 0.71 12.61
N THR A 217 18.99 0.46 11.33
CA THR A 217 19.92 1.22 10.47
C THR A 217 19.25 1.90 9.28
N ARG A 218 17.93 1.75 9.11
CA ARG A 218 17.21 2.26 7.92
C ARG A 218 15.89 2.92 8.31
N THR A 219 15.64 4.09 7.75
CA THR A 219 14.40 4.84 7.92
C THR A 219 13.86 5.22 6.55
N SER A 220 12.60 4.87 6.27
CA SER A 220 11.91 5.35 5.08
C SER A 220 11.43 6.78 5.31
N ILE A 221 11.65 7.63 4.34
CA ILE A 221 11.23 9.02 4.34
C ILE A 221 10.06 9.15 3.36
N VAL A 222 9.00 9.79 3.82
CA VAL A 222 7.90 10.26 2.97
C VAL A 222 7.78 11.76 3.18
N TRP A 223 8.02 12.52 2.13
CA TRP A 223 8.01 13.96 2.19
C TRP A 223 7.01 14.54 1.21
N THR A 224 5.95 15.16 1.73
CA THR A 224 4.93 15.85 0.93
C THR A 224 5.38 17.28 0.69
N VAL A 225 5.49 17.67 -0.58
CA VAL A 225 5.95 18.97 -1.04
C VAL A 225 5.01 19.54 -2.11
N LYS A 226 5.02 20.85 -2.31
CA LYS A 226 4.32 21.47 -3.43
C LYS A 226 4.87 20.97 -4.77
N LYS A 227 4.02 20.85 -5.79
CA LYS A 227 4.40 20.30 -7.11
C LYS A 227 5.60 20.99 -7.75
N ASP A 228 5.77 22.28 -7.51
CA ASP A 228 6.87 23.07 -8.10
C ASP A 228 8.25 22.68 -7.54
N VAL A 229 8.30 22.16 -6.32
CA VAL A 229 9.55 21.68 -5.69
C VAL A 229 10.09 20.42 -6.37
N LYS A 230 9.26 19.68 -7.11
CA LYS A 230 9.66 18.47 -7.85
C LYS A 230 10.69 18.76 -8.98
N LYS A 231 10.84 20.02 -9.37
CA LYS A 231 11.85 20.47 -10.34
C LYS A 231 13.23 20.66 -9.73
N ASN A 232 13.39 20.55 -8.41
CA ASN A 232 14.65 20.75 -7.72
C ASN A 232 15.56 19.53 -7.89
N ASN A 233 16.85 19.81 -8.05
CA ASN A 233 17.92 18.83 -8.18
C ASN A 233 17.96 17.90 -6.94
N ASP A 234 18.27 16.62 -7.13
CA ASP A 234 18.44 15.60 -6.07
C ASP A 234 19.38 16.06 -4.94
N LEU A 235 20.41 16.84 -5.27
CA LEU A 235 21.34 17.42 -4.30
C LEU A 235 20.65 18.39 -3.32
N PHE A 236 19.72 19.21 -3.82
CA PHE A 236 18.94 20.13 -2.98
C PHE A 236 18.04 19.36 -2.02
N LEU A 237 17.33 18.34 -2.52
CA LEU A 237 16.47 17.48 -1.72
C LEU A 237 17.26 16.75 -0.62
N LYS A 238 18.44 16.24 -0.97
CA LYS A 238 19.35 15.58 -0.02
C LYS A 238 19.77 16.52 1.11
N LYS A 239 20.27 17.72 0.80
CA LYS A 239 20.66 18.72 1.80
C LYS A 239 19.51 19.12 2.71
N LYS A 240 18.31 19.25 2.17
CA LYS A 240 17.11 19.60 2.95
C LYS A 240 16.70 18.46 3.89
N ILE A 241 16.75 17.21 3.45
CA ILE A 241 16.54 16.03 4.31
C ILE A 241 17.58 15.99 5.43
N GLU A 242 18.85 16.17 5.11
CA GLU A 242 19.95 16.19 6.10
C GLU A 242 19.75 17.28 7.16
N PHE A 243 19.20 18.41 6.79
CA PHE A 243 18.88 19.51 7.71
C PHE A 243 17.80 19.11 8.73
N TYR A 244 16.72 18.43 8.28
CA TYR A 244 15.61 18.07 9.16
C TYR A 244 15.80 16.76 9.93
N VAL A 245 16.82 15.96 9.62
CA VAL A 245 17.04 14.64 10.24
C VAL A 245 18.20 14.67 11.24
N LYS A 246 19.01 15.76 11.26
CA LYS A 246 20.03 16.00 12.29
C LYS A 246 19.38 16.25 13.64
#